data_f44a75d33eda8566be83370ec0e2f974
#
_entry.id   f44a75d33eda8566be83370ec0e2f974
#
_cell.length_a   1.000
_cell.length_b   1.000
_cell.length_c   1.000
_cell.angle_alpha   90.00
_cell.angle_beta   90.00
_cell.angle_gamma   90.00
#
_symmetry.space_group_name_H-M   'P 1'
#
loop_
_entity.id
_entity.type
_entity.pdbx_description
1 polymer ?
#
loop_
_entity_poly.entity_id
_entity_poly.type
_entity_poly.pdbx_seq_one_letter_code
_entity_poly.pdbx_strand_id
1 'polypeptide(L)'
;MAELTQLKRYDAPRINWGKWFLIGTGVLVSAFILVVPMVYIFVQAFSKGIMPALQNLADPDMLHAIWLTVMIALITVPVNLVFGVLLAWLVTRFNFPGRQLLLTLLDIPFAVSPVVAGLVYLLFYGSNGPLGGWLDEHDLQIMFAWPGMVLVTVFVTCPFVVRELVPVMLSQGSHEDEAAVL
;
A
#
# COMPACT_ATOMS: atom_id res chain seq x y z
N MET A 1 -59.56 12.96 16.84
CA MET A 1 -58.76 14.12 17.31
C MET A 1 -57.71 13.68 18.34
N ALA A 2 -56.91 12.67 18.06
CA ALA A 2 -55.90 12.18 19.00
C ALA A 2 -54.56 11.81 18.33
N GLU A 3 -54.27 12.32 17.14
CA GLU A 3 -53.12 11.90 16.33
C GLU A 3 -52.09 13.01 16.04
N LEU A 4 -52.21 14.14 16.70
CA LEU A 4 -51.28 15.28 16.49
C LEU A 4 -50.27 15.52 17.62
N THR A 5 -50.07 14.59 18.54
CA THR A 5 -49.21 14.82 19.71
C THR A 5 -47.87 14.08 19.67
N GLN A 6 -47.46 13.56 18.53
CA GLN A 6 -46.09 13.00 18.35
C GLN A 6 -45.17 13.94 17.55
N LEU A 7 -45.20 15.21 17.90
CA LEU A 7 -44.08 16.10 17.54
C LEU A 7 -42.85 15.62 18.32
N LYS A 8 -42.04 14.78 17.66
CA LYS A 8 -40.73 14.36 18.13
C LYS A 8 -39.97 15.63 18.56
N ARG A 9 -39.88 15.86 19.87
CA ARG A 9 -39.02 16.91 20.41
C ARG A 9 -37.62 16.67 19.82
N TYR A 10 -37.18 17.54 18.97
CA TYR A 10 -35.79 17.62 18.55
C TYR A 10 -35.00 18.06 19.78
N ASP A 11 -34.50 17.10 20.56
CA ASP A 11 -33.58 17.38 21.63
C ASP A 11 -32.34 18.02 21.02
N ALA A 12 -32.14 19.29 21.32
CA ALA A 12 -30.96 20.02 20.91
C ALA A 12 -29.70 19.17 21.25
N PRO A 13 -28.74 19.05 20.36
CA PRO A 13 -27.59 18.18 20.58
C PRO A 13 -26.86 18.65 21.84
N ARG A 14 -27.02 17.91 22.93
CA ARG A 14 -26.27 18.14 24.18
C ARG A 14 -24.80 17.98 23.80
N ILE A 15 -24.03 19.06 23.95
CA ILE A 15 -22.58 19.02 23.73
C ILE A 15 -22.01 17.98 24.72
N ASN A 16 -21.63 16.85 24.20
CA ASN A 16 -21.07 15.75 25.00
C ASN A 16 -19.58 16.08 25.22
N TRP A 17 -19.28 16.77 26.31
CA TRP A 17 -17.93 17.20 26.69
C TRP A 17 -16.93 16.03 26.70
N GLY A 18 -17.36 14.84 27.13
CA GLY A 18 -16.53 13.64 27.11
C GLY A 18 -16.13 13.22 25.69
N LYS A 19 -17.06 13.33 24.71
CA LYS A 19 -16.79 13.06 23.31
C LYS A 19 -15.76 14.04 22.73
N TRP A 20 -15.94 15.34 22.99
CA TRP A 20 -15.03 16.37 22.51
C TRP A 20 -13.65 16.30 23.15
N PHE A 21 -13.59 15.95 24.44
CA PHE A 21 -12.33 15.69 25.13
C PHE A 21 -11.57 14.51 24.52
N LEU A 22 -12.25 13.38 24.27
CA LEU A 22 -11.65 12.21 23.62
C LEU A 22 -11.15 12.53 22.20
N ILE A 23 -11.95 13.23 21.39
CA ILE A 23 -11.57 13.64 20.04
C ILE A 23 -10.37 14.58 20.11
N GLY A 24 -10.43 15.61 20.97
CA GLY A 24 -9.35 16.58 21.13
C GLY A 24 -8.04 15.91 21.55
N THR A 25 -8.07 15.02 22.54
CA THR A 25 -6.90 14.26 22.99
C THR A 25 -6.37 13.36 21.87
N GLY A 26 -7.24 12.65 21.15
CA GLY A 26 -6.84 11.78 20.04
C GLY A 26 -6.17 12.57 18.91
N VAL A 27 -6.76 13.68 18.51
CA VAL A 27 -6.20 14.58 17.48
C VAL A 27 -4.86 15.16 17.94
N LEU A 28 -4.78 15.63 19.20
CA LEU A 28 -3.55 16.23 19.74
C LEU A 28 -2.41 15.20 19.81
N VAL A 29 -2.67 13.99 20.30
CA VAL A 29 -1.67 12.92 20.37
C VAL A 29 -1.22 12.51 18.96
N SER A 30 -2.17 12.33 18.03
CA SER A 30 -1.86 12.00 16.64
C SER A 30 -1.04 13.11 15.96
N ALA A 31 -1.44 14.37 16.15
CA ALA A 31 -0.71 15.51 15.62
C ALA A 31 0.72 15.57 16.20
N PHE A 32 0.89 15.36 17.50
CA PHE A 32 2.20 15.35 18.14
C PHE A 32 3.09 14.25 17.54
N ILE A 33 2.58 13.03 17.42
CA ILE A 33 3.35 11.88 16.89
C ILE A 33 3.73 12.07 15.42
N LEU A 34 2.87 12.71 14.63
CA LEU A 34 3.12 12.91 13.18
C LEU A 34 3.89 14.21 12.90
N VAL A 35 3.51 15.32 13.52
CA VAL A 35 4.07 16.64 13.21
C VAL A 35 5.45 16.83 13.81
N VAL A 36 5.71 16.35 15.03
CA VAL A 36 7.01 16.55 15.68
C VAL A 36 8.17 15.91 14.91
N PRO A 37 8.11 14.62 14.50
CA PRO A 37 9.18 14.04 13.67
C PRO A 37 9.32 14.73 12.32
N MET A 38 8.21 15.12 11.70
CA MET A 38 8.22 15.83 10.42
C MET A 38 8.92 17.19 10.53
N VAL A 39 8.55 18.01 11.52
CA VAL A 39 9.21 19.29 11.80
C VAL A 39 10.68 19.09 12.13
N TYR A 40 11.00 18.09 12.95
CA TYR A 40 12.39 17.78 13.29
C TYR A 40 13.25 17.47 12.05
N ILE A 41 12.73 16.65 11.11
CA ILE A 41 13.42 16.34 9.85
C ILE A 41 13.68 17.62 9.05
N PHE A 42 12.69 18.51 8.90
CA PHE A 42 12.87 19.77 8.19
C PHE A 42 13.89 20.69 8.89
N VAL A 43 13.79 20.86 10.20
CA VAL A 43 14.73 21.65 10.99
C VAL A 43 16.15 21.10 10.84
N GLN A 44 16.31 19.80 10.91
CA GLN A 44 17.62 19.15 10.76
C GLN A 44 18.17 19.28 9.33
N ALA A 45 17.31 19.12 8.31
CA ALA A 45 17.71 19.26 6.91
C ALA A 45 18.24 20.66 6.60
N PHE A 46 17.64 21.70 7.18
CA PHE A 46 18.01 23.10 6.94
C PHE A 46 18.92 23.69 8.04
N SER A 47 19.30 22.92 9.05
CA SER A 47 20.14 23.40 10.17
C SER A 47 21.51 23.92 9.73
N LYS A 48 22.04 23.36 8.64
CA LYS A 48 23.32 23.79 8.03
C LYS A 48 23.16 24.86 6.94
N GLY A 49 21.93 25.34 6.75
CA GLY A 49 21.58 26.31 5.69
C GLY A 49 21.01 25.65 4.43
N ILE A 50 20.41 26.47 3.57
CA ILE A 50 19.74 26.01 2.35
C ILE A 50 20.77 25.53 1.30
N MET A 51 21.94 26.17 1.19
CA MET A 51 22.93 25.82 0.19
C MET A 51 23.49 24.40 0.33
N PRO A 52 23.92 23.94 1.53
CA PRO A 52 24.32 22.57 1.74
C PRO A 52 23.19 21.55 1.49
N ALA A 53 21.96 21.91 1.80
CA ALA A 53 20.80 21.05 1.52
C ALA A 53 20.59 20.85 0.00
N LEU A 54 20.72 21.90 -0.79
CA LEU A 54 20.67 21.83 -2.25
C LEU A 54 21.84 21.08 -2.86
N GLN A 55 23.06 21.24 -2.29
CA GLN A 55 24.23 20.49 -2.73
C GLN A 55 24.07 18.99 -2.47
N ASN A 56 23.50 18.60 -1.34
CA ASN A 56 23.19 17.19 -1.06
C ASN A 56 22.16 16.60 -2.04
N LEU A 57 21.19 17.41 -2.54
CA LEU A 57 20.27 16.95 -3.59
C LEU A 57 20.97 16.71 -4.93
N ALA A 58 22.08 17.41 -5.20
CA ALA A 58 22.88 17.26 -6.41
C ALA A 58 23.97 16.19 -6.29
N ASP A 59 24.06 15.54 -5.12
CA ASP A 59 24.98 14.44 -4.87
C ASP A 59 24.69 13.28 -5.84
N PRO A 60 25.71 12.67 -6.49
CA PRO A 60 25.54 11.54 -7.39
C PRO A 60 24.80 10.37 -6.76
N ASP A 61 25.04 10.05 -5.49
CA ASP A 61 24.38 8.96 -4.79
C ASP A 61 22.88 9.26 -4.57
N MET A 62 22.55 10.51 -4.26
CA MET A 62 21.16 10.95 -4.12
C MET A 62 20.41 10.89 -5.47
N LEU A 63 21.06 11.37 -6.55
CA LEU A 63 20.49 11.31 -7.89
C LEU A 63 20.27 9.86 -8.34
N HIS A 64 21.23 8.98 -8.04
CA HIS A 64 21.11 7.57 -8.33
C HIS A 64 19.95 6.93 -7.53
N ALA A 65 19.81 7.25 -6.25
CA ALA A 65 18.69 6.76 -5.42
C ALA A 65 17.33 7.24 -5.94
N ILE A 66 17.23 8.52 -6.36
CA ILE A 66 16.01 9.07 -6.98
C ILE A 66 15.68 8.32 -8.28
N TRP A 67 16.68 8.18 -9.17
CA TRP A 67 16.52 7.46 -10.43
C TRP A 67 16.04 6.02 -10.20
N LEU A 68 16.67 5.30 -9.27
CA LEU A 68 16.31 3.93 -8.92
C LEU A 68 14.88 3.84 -8.42
N THR A 69 14.47 4.76 -7.54
CA THR A 69 13.09 4.84 -7.02
C THR A 69 12.07 5.06 -8.14
N VAL A 70 12.34 6.00 -9.03
CA VAL A 70 11.47 6.29 -10.19
C VAL A 70 11.38 5.09 -11.11
N MET A 71 12.50 4.45 -11.42
CA MET A 71 12.56 3.26 -12.27
C MET A 71 11.75 2.10 -11.67
N ILE A 72 11.93 1.82 -10.37
CA ILE A 72 11.18 0.78 -9.67
C ILE A 72 9.68 1.11 -9.71
N ALA A 73 9.29 2.36 -9.44
CA ALA A 73 7.90 2.78 -9.48
C ALA A 73 7.28 2.62 -10.88
N LEU A 74 8.00 3.02 -11.94
CA LEU A 74 7.56 2.89 -13.33
C LEU A 74 7.32 1.44 -13.76
N ILE A 75 8.03 0.49 -13.17
CA ILE A 75 7.84 -0.94 -13.46
C ILE A 75 6.74 -1.51 -12.53
N THR A 76 6.81 -1.22 -11.25
CA THR A 76 5.93 -1.82 -10.24
C THR A 76 4.48 -1.37 -10.38
N VAL A 77 4.24 -0.07 -10.67
CA VAL A 77 2.88 0.46 -10.75
C VAL A 77 2.08 -0.17 -11.90
N PRO A 78 2.57 -0.22 -13.16
CA PRO A 78 1.85 -0.90 -14.23
C PRO A 78 1.67 -2.40 -13.99
N VAL A 79 2.67 -3.07 -13.46
CA VAL A 79 2.59 -4.50 -13.12
C VAL A 79 1.49 -4.73 -12.09
N ASN A 80 1.49 -3.99 -10.99
CA ASN A 80 0.45 -4.10 -9.96
C ASN A 80 -0.93 -3.72 -10.46
N LEU A 81 -1.03 -2.71 -11.34
CA LEU A 81 -2.31 -2.33 -11.92
C LEU A 81 -2.88 -3.48 -12.75
N VAL A 82 -2.08 -4.04 -13.67
CA VAL A 82 -2.54 -5.14 -14.53
C VAL A 82 -2.90 -6.37 -13.72
N PHE A 83 -1.99 -6.86 -12.88
CA PHE A 83 -2.24 -8.04 -12.07
C PHE A 83 -3.34 -7.81 -11.02
N GLY A 84 -3.36 -6.67 -10.36
CA GLY A 84 -4.36 -6.33 -9.37
C GLY A 84 -5.77 -6.24 -9.95
N VAL A 85 -5.92 -5.61 -11.12
CA VAL A 85 -7.21 -5.54 -11.84
C VAL A 85 -7.65 -6.93 -12.28
N LEU A 86 -6.75 -7.71 -12.89
CA LEU A 86 -7.06 -9.08 -13.33
C LEU A 86 -7.48 -9.97 -12.16
N LEU A 87 -6.76 -9.91 -11.04
CA LEU A 87 -7.09 -10.69 -9.84
C LEU A 87 -8.41 -10.23 -9.21
N ALA A 88 -8.65 -8.92 -9.11
CA ALA A 88 -9.90 -8.38 -8.60
C ALA A 88 -11.08 -8.79 -9.49
N TRP A 89 -10.93 -8.70 -10.79
CA TRP A 89 -11.94 -9.13 -11.76
C TRP A 89 -12.21 -10.63 -11.69
N LEU A 90 -11.15 -11.45 -11.64
CA LEU A 90 -11.26 -12.90 -11.49
C LEU A 90 -12.05 -13.29 -10.23
N VAL A 91 -11.72 -12.66 -9.09
CA VAL A 91 -12.34 -12.97 -7.81
C VAL A 91 -13.79 -12.45 -7.73
N THR A 92 -14.10 -11.34 -8.39
CA THR A 92 -15.47 -10.76 -8.30
C THR A 92 -16.44 -11.36 -9.29
N ARG A 93 -15.97 -11.74 -10.48
CA ARG A 93 -16.85 -12.20 -11.59
C ARG A 93 -16.94 -13.73 -11.71
N PHE A 94 -15.96 -14.47 -11.24
CA PHE A 94 -15.92 -15.91 -11.40
C PHE A 94 -16.01 -16.65 -10.07
N ASN A 95 -16.87 -17.69 -10.04
CA ASN A 95 -16.91 -18.65 -8.96
C ASN A 95 -16.14 -19.91 -9.37
N PHE A 96 -14.94 -20.10 -8.81
CA PHE A 96 -14.09 -21.25 -9.09
C PHE A 96 -13.60 -21.91 -7.78
N PRO A 97 -13.32 -23.22 -7.82
CA PRO A 97 -12.72 -23.89 -6.67
C PRO A 97 -11.33 -23.30 -6.43
N GLY A 98 -11.05 -22.89 -5.17
CA GLY A 98 -9.79 -22.22 -4.81
C GLY A 98 -9.86 -20.68 -4.73
N ARG A 99 -11.01 -20.05 -5.05
CA ARG A 99 -11.18 -18.60 -4.88
C ARG A 99 -10.82 -18.13 -3.46
N GLN A 100 -11.27 -18.85 -2.45
CA GLN A 100 -10.96 -18.53 -1.06
C GLN A 100 -9.48 -18.67 -0.74
N LEU A 101 -8.83 -19.71 -1.29
CA LEU A 101 -7.39 -19.90 -1.16
C LEU A 101 -6.61 -18.74 -1.79
N LEU A 102 -7.03 -18.30 -2.99
CA LEU A 102 -6.40 -17.15 -3.66
C LEU A 102 -6.51 -15.87 -2.84
N LEU A 103 -7.69 -15.59 -2.27
CA LEU A 103 -7.89 -14.44 -1.37
C LEU A 103 -6.99 -14.52 -0.14
N THR A 104 -6.90 -15.70 0.48
CA THR A 104 -6.01 -15.92 1.63
C THR A 104 -4.54 -15.74 1.25
N LEU A 105 -4.14 -16.19 0.06
CA LEU A 105 -2.77 -16.02 -0.44
C LEU A 105 -2.44 -14.53 -0.66
N LEU A 106 -3.39 -13.75 -1.17
CA LEU A 106 -3.25 -12.30 -1.32
C LEU A 106 -3.16 -11.56 0.03
N ASP A 107 -3.63 -12.15 1.11
CA ASP A 107 -3.52 -11.58 2.45
C ASP A 107 -2.17 -11.87 3.13
N ILE A 108 -1.39 -12.84 2.64
CA ILE A 108 -0.09 -13.20 3.22
C ILE A 108 0.86 -12.00 3.35
N PRO A 109 1.06 -11.14 2.32
CA PRO A 109 1.94 -9.98 2.44
C PRO A 109 1.60 -9.02 3.57
N PHE A 110 0.32 -8.95 3.97
CA PHE A 110 -0.09 -8.13 5.12
C PHE A 110 0.21 -8.79 6.47
N ALA A 111 0.20 -10.11 6.51
CA ALA A 111 0.48 -10.87 7.72
C ALA A 111 2.00 -11.04 7.98
N VAL A 112 2.80 -10.96 6.92
CA VAL A 112 4.25 -11.18 6.97
C VAL A 112 4.97 -9.84 7.13
N SER A 113 5.90 -9.76 8.09
CA SER A 113 6.76 -8.59 8.22
C SER A 113 7.62 -8.40 6.95
N PRO A 114 7.82 -7.18 6.46
CA PRO A 114 8.72 -6.90 5.33
C PRO A 114 10.13 -7.48 5.49
N VAL A 115 10.62 -7.54 6.74
CA VAL A 115 11.94 -8.16 7.05
C VAL A 115 11.92 -9.66 6.78
N VAL A 116 10.85 -10.35 7.19
CA VAL A 116 10.69 -11.79 6.96
C VAL A 116 10.51 -12.07 5.47
N ALA A 117 9.73 -11.24 4.77
CA ALA A 117 9.61 -11.33 3.31
C ALA A 117 10.99 -11.20 2.64
N GLY A 118 11.77 -10.18 2.99
CA GLY A 118 13.13 -10.02 2.47
C GLY A 118 14.04 -11.23 2.73
N LEU A 119 13.95 -11.83 3.93
CA LEU A 119 14.70 -13.03 4.25
C LEU A 119 14.26 -14.24 3.41
N VAL A 120 12.96 -14.42 3.18
CA VAL A 120 12.45 -15.48 2.31
C VAL A 120 12.96 -15.32 0.87
N TYR A 121 12.95 -14.08 0.35
CA TYR A 121 13.53 -13.80 -0.96
C TYR A 121 15.02 -14.11 -1.02
N LEU A 122 15.78 -13.73 0.03
CA LEU A 122 17.20 -14.05 0.14
C LEU A 122 17.48 -15.55 0.15
N LEU A 123 16.68 -16.33 0.89
CA LEU A 123 16.80 -17.78 0.95
C LEU A 123 16.43 -18.46 -0.37
N PHE A 124 15.52 -17.86 -1.14
CA PHE A 124 15.01 -18.45 -2.38
C PHE A 124 15.85 -18.07 -3.60
N TYR A 125 16.24 -16.80 -3.72
CA TYR A 125 16.99 -16.25 -4.86
C TYR A 125 18.47 -16.01 -4.59
N GLY A 126 18.94 -16.21 -3.36
CA GLY A 126 20.36 -16.10 -3.04
C GLY A 126 21.15 -17.28 -3.61
N SER A 127 22.48 -17.13 -3.73
CA SER A 127 23.37 -18.12 -4.37
C SER A 127 23.28 -19.55 -3.76
N ASN A 128 22.91 -19.65 -2.48
CA ASN A 128 22.67 -20.93 -1.80
C ASN A 128 21.20 -21.40 -1.86
N GLY A 129 20.34 -20.66 -2.52
CA GLY A 129 18.91 -20.97 -2.64
C GLY A 129 18.60 -21.90 -3.81
N PRO A 130 17.35 -22.40 -3.89
CA PRO A 130 16.94 -23.34 -4.94
C PRO A 130 17.04 -22.75 -6.36
N LEU A 131 16.96 -21.43 -6.52
CA LEU A 131 17.14 -20.75 -7.81
C LEU A 131 18.54 -20.13 -7.97
N GLY A 132 19.36 -20.10 -6.92
CA GLY A 132 20.67 -19.44 -6.93
C GLY A 132 21.59 -19.98 -8.01
N GLY A 133 21.78 -21.29 -8.11
CA GLY A 133 22.63 -21.90 -9.11
C GLY A 133 22.19 -21.59 -10.54
N TRP A 134 20.89 -21.64 -10.83
CA TRP A 134 20.36 -21.30 -12.14
C TRP A 134 20.55 -19.79 -12.48
N LEU A 135 20.37 -18.92 -11.50
CA LEU A 135 20.58 -17.49 -11.66
C LEU A 135 22.06 -17.15 -11.89
N ASP A 136 22.97 -17.81 -11.17
CA ASP A 136 24.40 -17.61 -11.30
C ASP A 136 24.90 -18.11 -12.68
N GLU A 137 24.35 -19.23 -13.20
CA GLU A 137 24.66 -19.75 -14.55
C GLU A 137 24.22 -18.79 -15.68
N HIS A 138 23.17 -18.00 -15.45
CA HIS A 138 22.64 -17.06 -16.44
C HIS A 138 23.08 -15.60 -16.20
N ASP A 139 23.99 -15.38 -15.27
CA ASP A 139 24.51 -14.05 -14.88
C ASP A 139 23.39 -13.06 -14.48
N LEU A 140 22.34 -13.60 -13.83
CA LEU A 140 21.15 -12.86 -13.39
C LEU A 140 21.23 -12.57 -11.89
N GLN A 141 21.62 -11.38 -11.53
CA GLN A 141 21.64 -10.93 -10.12
C GLN A 141 20.28 -10.35 -9.74
N ILE A 142 19.54 -11.06 -8.88
CA ILE A 142 18.26 -10.59 -8.30
C ILE A 142 18.50 -9.95 -6.93
N MET A 143 19.25 -10.63 -6.05
CA MET A 143 19.50 -10.13 -4.70
C MET A 143 20.46 -8.96 -4.70
N PHE A 144 20.16 -7.96 -3.87
CA PHE A 144 20.91 -6.70 -3.76
C PHE A 144 21.01 -5.89 -5.07
N ALA A 145 20.13 -6.18 -6.03
CA ALA A 145 20.01 -5.49 -7.30
C ALA A 145 18.57 -4.96 -7.52
N TRP A 146 18.38 -4.09 -8.49
CA TRP A 146 17.07 -3.50 -8.80
C TRP A 146 15.94 -4.51 -9.08
N PRO A 147 16.17 -5.71 -9.70
CA PRO A 147 15.09 -6.67 -9.92
C PRO A 147 14.52 -7.23 -8.62
N GLY A 148 15.37 -7.46 -7.61
CA GLY A 148 14.90 -7.89 -6.29
C GLY A 148 14.03 -6.84 -5.61
N MET A 149 14.38 -5.56 -5.74
CA MET A 149 13.57 -4.46 -5.21
C MET A 149 12.19 -4.40 -5.89
N VAL A 150 12.13 -4.57 -7.21
CA VAL A 150 10.86 -4.65 -7.97
C VAL A 150 10.02 -5.82 -7.49
N LEU A 151 10.59 -7.03 -7.37
CA LEU A 151 9.88 -8.23 -6.94
C LEU A 151 9.25 -8.06 -5.54
N VAL A 152 10.04 -7.58 -4.58
CA VAL A 152 9.56 -7.34 -3.21
C VAL A 152 8.49 -6.26 -3.20
N THR A 153 8.67 -5.17 -3.96
CA THR A 153 7.69 -4.09 -4.02
C THR A 153 6.38 -4.57 -4.64
N VAL A 154 6.42 -5.31 -5.74
CA VAL A 154 5.22 -5.92 -6.36
C VAL A 154 4.51 -6.83 -5.36
N PHE A 155 5.25 -7.72 -4.70
CA PHE A 155 4.69 -8.65 -3.72
C PHE A 155 3.96 -7.95 -2.57
N VAL A 156 4.56 -6.89 -2.01
CA VAL A 156 3.98 -6.17 -0.88
C VAL A 156 2.82 -5.28 -1.31
N THR A 157 2.87 -4.69 -2.52
CA THR A 157 1.90 -3.68 -2.94
C THR A 157 0.75 -4.22 -3.79
N CYS A 158 0.90 -5.37 -4.47
CA CYS A 158 -0.16 -5.99 -5.28
C CYS A 158 -1.49 -6.20 -4.50
N PRO A 159 -1.47 -6.70 -3.26
CA PRO A 159 -2.71 -6.90 -2.50
C PRO A 159 -3.48 -5.62 -2.22
N PHE A 160 -2.83 -4.46 -2.13
CA PHE A 160 -3.52 -3.18 -1.93
C PHE A 160 -4.46 -2.88 -3.09
N VAL A 161 -4.00 -3.09 -4.34
CA VAL A 161 -4.82 -2.87 -5.53
C VAL A 161 -6.06 -3.76 -5.53
N VAL A 162 -5.87 -5.05 -5.20
CA VAL A 162 -6.98 -6.01 -5.15
C VAL A 162 -7.98 -5.65 -4.06
N ARG A 163 -7.52 -5.30 -2.87
CA ARG A 163 -8.39 -4.94 -1.73
C ARG A 163 -9.22 -3.69 -1.98
N GLU A 164 -8.68 -2.71 -2.68
CA GLU A 164 -9.42 -1.50 -3.03
C GLU A 164 -10.42 -1.74 -4.16
N LEU A 165 -10.07 -2.57 -5.15
CA LEU A 165 -10.93 -2.82 -6.30
C LEU A 165 -12.07 -3.81 -6.03
N VAL A 166 -11.86 -4.85 -5.24
CA VAL A 166 -12.88 -5.88 -4.98
C VAL A 166 -14.17 -5.31 -4.42
N PRO A 167 -14.19 -4.45 -3.37
CA PRO A 167 -15.44 -3.87 -2.87
C PRO A 167 -16.13 -2.98 -3.89
N VAL A 168 -15.36 -2.20 -4.68
CA VAL A 168 -15.90 -1.33 -5.73
C VAL A 168 -16.57 -2.17 -6.82
N MET A 169 -15.91 -3.19 -7.33
CA MET A 169 -16.45 -4.09 -8.35
C MET A 169 -17.69 -4.86 -7.87
N LEU A 170 -17.71 -5.27 -6.58
CA LEU A 170 -18.88 -5.91 -6.00
C LEU A 170 -20.07 -4.95 -5.84
N SER A 171 -19.82 -3.67 -5.53
CA SER A 171 -20.87 -2.66 -5.38
C SER A 171 -21.49 -2.23 -6.70
N GLN A 172 -20.72 -2.23 -7.80
CA GLN A 172 -21.20 -1.93 -9.16
C GLN A 172 -22.09 -3.04 -9.74
N GLY A 173 -21.97 -4.28 -9.24
CA GLY A 173 -22.70 -5.41 -9.77
C GLY A 173 -22.24 -5.83 -11.18
N SER A 174 -23.09 -6.60 -11.90
CA SER A 174 -22.82 -7.12 -13.26
C SER A 174 -23.55 -6.35 -14.36
N HIS A 175 -24.28 -5.28 -14.03
CA HIS A 175 -25.14 -4.59 -14.98
C HIS A 175 -24.40 -4.01 -16.20
N GLU A 176 -23.18 -3.51 -15.99
CA GLU A 176 -22.38 -2.97 -17.09
C GLU A 176 -21.83 -4.08 -18.00
N ASP A 177 -21.47 -5.23 -17.42
CA ASP A 177 -20.98 -6.39 -18.18
C ASP A 177 -22.13 -6.99 -19.03
N GLU A 178 -23.35 -7.05 -18.49
CA GLU A 178 -24.54 -7.51 -19.19
C GLU A 178 -24.93 -6.56 -20.34
N ALA A 179 -24.80 -5.25 -20.11
CA ALA A 179 -25.05 -4.24 -21.14
C ALA A 179 -24.01 -4.28 -22.28
N ALA A 180 -22.78 -4.70 -22.01
CA ALA A 180 -21.73 -4.80 -23.02
C ALA A 180 -21.88 -6.02 -23.95
N VAL A 181 -22.70 -7.01 -23.56
CA VAL A 181 -22.94 -8.25 -24.34
C VAL A 181 -24.21 -8.16 -25.20
N LEU A 182 -25.06 -7.17 -24.95
CA LEU A 182 -26.29 -6.89 -25.72
C LEU A 182 -26.01 -5.97 -26.89
#